data_901198f4e7cb5213c587b82c926e07b8
#
_entry.id   901198f4e7cb5213c587b82c926e07b8
#
_cell.length_a   1.000
_cell.length_b   1.000
_cell.length_c   1.000
_cell.angle_alpha   90.00
_cell.angle_beta   90.00
_cell.angle_gamma   90.00
#
_symmetry.space_group_name_H-M   'P 1'
#
loop_
_entity.id
_entity.type
_entity.pdbx_description
1 polymer ?
#
loop_
_entity_poly.entity_id
_entity_poly.type
_entity_poly.pdbx_seq_one_letter_code
_entity_poly.pdbx_strand_id
1 'polypeptide(L)'
;MASLLRSIVAGHAHDTPTPISICAIGTYPQLAYRNSLKDLVRFLDARHQDKWAIWEFRAEGTGYPDEEVYGRIRHYPWPDHHPPPFALIPLMMGSMKNWLKGEGAEGRVAVVHCKAGKGRSGTVSCSYLISEEGWTAEEALQRFTDRRMKPGFGAGISIPSQLRTISYVDRWTKHGKVYVDRPTEILEVHVWGLRNGVKVAVEGYVEEGKVIKTYHTFQKAEREIVRGSIRKDNNFSDVALEIMGKNKKSSPTDQTPEPSETPEDPALDRAGSDLLESGSGGDVVFRPSHPISLPTSDINLDFERRNKSRYGGFAMVTAVAHVWFNTFFEGLGPERHGAAQDSGVFAIDWDAMDGIK
;
A
#
# COMPACT_ATOMS: atom_id res chain seq x y z
N MET A 1 -2.05 -31.02 4.04
CA MET A 1 -3.07 -29.99 3.96
C MET A 1 -3.24 -29.10 5.21
N ALA A 2 -2.52 -29.34 6.30
CA ALA A 2 -2.63 -28.55 7.55
C ALA A 2 -1.82 -27.25 7.57
N SER A 3 -1.23 -26.80 6.46
CA SER A 3 -0.21 -25.74 6.48
C SER A 3 -0.70 -24.32 6.21
N LEU A 4 -2.00 -24.08 6.00
CA LEU A 4 -2.50 -22.80 5.52
C LEU A 4 -3.22 -21.93 6.57
N LEU A 5 -3.58 -22.49 7.71
CA LEU A 5 -4.03 -21.73 8.88
C LEU A 5 -2.84 -21.41 9.77
N ARG A 6 -2.39 -20.17 9.75
CA ARG A 6 -1.33 -19.70 10.63
C ARG A 6 -1.92 -18.75 11.66
N SER A 7 -1.86 -19.15 12.94
CA SER A 7 -2.21 -18.25 14.04
C SER A 7 -1.07 -17.29 14.32
N ILE A 8 -1.37 -16.03 14.47
CA ILE A 8 -0.48 -15.06 15.09
C ILE A 8 -0.77 -15.15 16.59
N VAL A 9 0.08 -15.88 17.30
CA VAL A 9 0.00 -15.94 18.76
C VAL A 9 1.01 -14.93 19.30
N ALA A 10 0.53 -13.95 20.03
CA ALA A 10 1.40 -13.04 20.77
C ALA A 10 2.18 -13.84 21.82
N GLY A 11 3.48 -13.80 21.76
CA GLY A 11 4.38 -14.36 22.76
C GLY A 11 5.64 -13.53 22.76
N HIS A 12 5.70 -12.57 23.68
CA HIS A 12 6.86 -12.05 24.40
C HIS A 12 6.40 -10.85 25.22
N ALA A 13 6.79 -10.81 26.47
CA ALA A 13 6.56 -9.80 27.51
C ALA A 13 5.14 -9.65 28.11
N HIS A 14 4.08 -10.15 27.46
CA HIS A 14 2.75 -10.26 28.07
C HIS A 14 2.22 -11.67 27.91
N ASP A 15 1.97 -12.36 29.00
CA ASP A 15 1.64 -13.80 29.11
C ASP A 15 0.28 -14.23 28.55
N THR A 16 -0.41 -13.40 27.80
CA THR A 16 -1.67 -13.76 27.13
C THR A 16 -1.52 -13.75 25.62
N PRO A 17 -1.64 -14.91 24.96
CA PRO A 17 -1.61 -14.94 23.50
C PRO A 17 -2.82 -14.23 22.92
N THR A 18 -2.59 -13.23 22.05
CA THR A 18 -3.68 -12.63 21.26
C THR A 18 -4.06 -13.58 20.14
N PRO A 19 -5.23 -14.20 20.17
CA PRO A 19 -5.59 -15.25 19.22
C PRO A 19 -6.13 -14.65 17.92
N ILE A 20 -5.23 -14.22 17.03
CA ILE A 20 -5.57 -13.80 15.68
C ILE A 20 -5.14 -14.90 14.70
N SER A 21 -6.09 -15.43 13.94
CA SER A 21 -5.85 -16.38 12.85
C SER A 21 -6.00 -15.69 11.51
N ILE A 22 -5.13 -16.01 10.56
CA ILE A 22 -5.15 -15.43 9.21
C ILE A 22 -5.46 -16.54 8.22
N CYS A 23 -6.44 -16.32 7.35
CA CYS A 23 -6.77 -17.28 6.32
C CYS A 23 -6.86 -16.63 4.93
N ALA A 24 -6.69 -17.46 3.91
CA ALA A 24 -6.99 -17.18 2.52
C ALA A 24 -8.03 -18.20 2.07
N ILE A 25 -9.25 -17.75 1.86
CA ILE A 25 -10.37 -18.57 1.41
C ILE A 25 -10.55 -18.36 -0.09
N GLY A 26 -10.80 -19.44 -0.83
CA GLY A 26 -11.08 -19.38 -2.26
C GLY A 26 -12.31 -20.16 -2.61
N THR A 27 -13.03 -19.68 -3.64
CA THR A 27 -14.07 -20.42 -4.37
C THR A 27 -13.48 -21.02 -5.64
N TYR A 28 -14.20 -21.92 -6.30
CA TYR A 28 -13.75 -22.49 -7.57
C TYR A 28 -13.51 -21.36 -8.62
N PRO A 29 -12.41 -21.39 -9.41
CA PRO A 29 -11.35 -22.41 -9.49
C PRO A 29 -10.18 -22.24 -8.50
N GLN A 30 -10.25 -21.29 -7.57
CA GLN A 30 -9.14 -20.91 -6.68
C GLN A 30 -8.90 -21.94 -5.54
N LEU A 31 -9.80 -22.89 -5.37
CA LEU A 31 -9.66 -23.99 -4.38
C LEU A 31 -8.40 -24.83 -4.57
N ALA A 32 -7.80 -24.81 -5.76
CA ALA A 32 -6.56 -25.55 -6.02
C ALA A 32 -5.38 -25.05 -5.17
N TYR A 33 -5.42 -23.78 -4.73
CA TYR A 33 -4.33 -23.13 -3.97
C TYR A 33 -4.79 -22.34 -2.74
N ARG A 34 -6.09 -22.36 -2.42
CA ARG A 34 -6.69 -21.71 -1.25
C ARG A 34 -7.48 -22.72 -0.42
N ASN A 35 -7.73 -22.37 0.85
CA ASN A 35 -8.55 -23.19 1.71
C ASN A 35 -10.00 -23.23 1.23
N SER A 36 -10.65 -24.39 1.29
CA SER A 36 -12.08 -24.45 1.18
C SER A 36 -12.73 -23.86 2.43
N LEU A 37 -13.84 -23.16 2.26
CA LEU A 37 -14.61 -22.62 3.39
C LEU A 37 -15.04 -23.72 4.35
N LYS A 38 -15.53 -24.84 3.81
CA LYS A 38 -15.97 -26.01 4.59
C LYS A 38 -14.87 -26.58 5.48
N ASP A 39 -13.62 -26.66 4.98
CA ASP A 39 -12.50 -27.17 5.77
C ASP A 39 -12.07 -26.15 6.82
N LEU A 40 -12.14 -24.85 6.51
CA LEU A 40 -11.88 -23.79 7.49
C LEU A 40 -12.90 -23.85 8.64
N VAL A 41 -14.21 -23.88 8.33
CA VAL A 41 -15.26 -23.93 9.35
C VAL A 41 -15.09 -25.17 10.21
N ARG A 42 -14.90 -26.35 9.60
CA ARG A 42 -14.65 -27.60 10.35
C ARG A 42 -13.45 -27.47 11.29
N PHE A 43 -12.35 -26.85 10.83
CA PHE A 43 -11.17 -26.63 11.66
C PHE A 43 -11.46 -25.69 12.83
N LEU A 44 -12.16 -24.57 12.57
CA LEU A 44 -12.51 -23.61 13.61
C LEU A 44 -13.45 -24.19 14.65
N ASP A 45 -14.48 -24.92 14.24
CA ASP A 45 -15.43 -25.60 15.13
C ASP A 45 -14.72 -26.66 15.98
N ALA A 46 -13.83 -27.45 15.39
CA ALA A 46 -13.09 -28.48 16.11
C ALA A 46 -12.09 -27.91 17.16
N ARG A 47 -11.55 -26.72 16.90
CA ARG A 47 -10.52 -26.11 17.76
C ARG A 47 -11.07 -25.08 18.74
N HIS A 48 -12.08 -24.34 18.33
CA HIS A 48 -12.58 -23.16 19.03
C HIS A 48 -14.07 -23.22 19.32
N GLN A 49 -14.78 -24.27 18.87
CA GLN A 49 -16.22 -24.44 19.03
C GLN A 49 -16.99 -23.21 18.49
N ASP A 50 -17.70 -22.49 19.35
CA ASP A 50 -18.43 -21.28 19.03
C ASP A 50 -17.64 -19.98 19.30
N LYS A 51 -16.39 -20.11 19.73
CA LYS A 51 -15.53 -18.99 20.16
C LYS A 51 -14.69 -18.39 19.03
N TRP A 52 -15.19 -18.32 17.81
CA TRP A 52 -14.51 -17.69 16.69
C TRP A 52 -15.42 -16.75 15.92
N ALA A 53 -14.87 -15.69 15.37
CA ALA A 53 -15.55 -14.77 14.46
C ALA A 53 -14.56 -14.28 13.38
N ILE A 54 -15.11 -13.93 12.21
CA ILE A 54 -14.34 -13.51 11.02
C ILE A 54 -14.45 -11.98 10.86
N TRP A 55 -13.31 -11.33 10.55
CA TRP A 55 -13.23 -9.97 10.01
C TRP A 55 -12.80 -10.05 8.56
N GLU A 56 -13.68 -9.64 7.67
CA GLU A 56 -13.55 -9.77 6.23
C GLU A 56 -13.37 -8.39 5.59
N PHE A 57 -12.43 -8.29 4.62
CA PHE A 57 -11.95 -7.01 4.10
C PHE A 57 -12.10 -6.85 2.58
N ARG A 58 -12.78 -7.73 1.89
CA ARG A 58 -12.84 -7.73 0.42
C ARG A 58 -13.96 -6.88 -0.13
N ALA A 59 -13.64 -5.78 -0.80
CA ALA A 59 -14.61 -5.01 -1.58
C ALA A 59 -15.20 -5.79 -2.76
N GLU A 60 -14.42 -6.76 -3.27
CA GLU A 60 -14.83 -7.67 -4.34
C GLU A 60 -15.82 -8.78 -3.89
N GLY A 61 -16.19 -8.78 -2.62
CA GLY A 61 -17.11 -9.76 -2.02
C GLY A 61 -16.43 -11.01 -1.47
N THR A 62 -17.09 -11.67 -0.51
CA THR A 62 -16.59 -12.87 0.18
C THR A 62 -16.50 -14.09 -0.72
N GLY A 63 -17.44 -14.20 -1.67
CA GLY A 63 -17.61 -15.37 -2.52
C GLY A 63 -18.35 -16.52 -1.82
N TYR A 64 -18.89 -16.29 -0.62
CA TYR A 64 -19.78 -17.20 0.12
C TYR A 64 -20.77 -16.40 0.96
N PRO A 65 -21.96 -16.96 1.25
CA PRO A 65 -22.95 -16.31 2.10
C PRO A 65 -22.58 -16.40 3.58
N ASP A 66 -23.04 -15.44 4.37
CA ASP A 66 -22.71 -15.33 5.80
C ASP A 66 -23.24 -16.50 6.63
N GLU A 67 -24.30 -17.14 6.17
CA GLU A 67 -24.90 -18.32 6.81
C GLU A 67 -23.94 -19.51 6.85
N GLU A 68 -23.05 -19.65 5.87
CA GLU A 68 -22.05 -20.73 5.86
C GLU A 68 -20.99 -20.60 6.96
N VAL A 69 -20.92 -19.44 7.61
CA VAL A 69 -20.07 -19.16 8.78
C VAL A 69 -20.92 -18.80 10.02
N TYR A 70 -22.17 -19.24 10.06
CA TYR A 70 -23.12 -19.05 11.17
C TYR A 70 -23.39 -17.56 11.48
N GLY A 71 -23.25 -16.65 10.51
CA GLY A 71 -23.33 -15.21 10.71
C GLY A 71 -22.20 -14.63 11.58
N ARG A 72 -21.16 -15.41 11.88
CA ARG A 72 -20.01 -14.99 12.70
C ARG A 72 -19.00 -14.20 11.88
N ILE A 73 -19.46 -13.27 11.06
CA ILE A 73 -18.63 -12.48 10.16
C ILE A 73 -18.95 -10.99 10.30
N ARG A 74 -17.93 -10.15 10.16
CA ARG A 74 -18.01 -8.70 10.17
C ARG A 74 -17.30 -8.15 8.94
N HIS A 75 -18.01 -7.36 8.16
CA HIS A 75 -17.52 -6.82 6.88
C HIS A 75 -16.98 -5.42 7.07
N TYR A 76 -15.72 -5.23 6.66
CA TYR A 76 -15.05 -3.94 6.57
C TYR A 76 -14.32 -3.87 5.22
N PRO A 77 -15.07 -3.73 4.11
CA PRO A 77 -14.51 -3.90 2.78
C PRO A 77 -13.72 -2.70 2.30
N TRP A 78 -12.57 -2.96 1.66
CA TRP A 78 -11.87 -2.00 0.81
C TRP A 78 -11.13 -2.71 -0.33
N PRO A 79 -10.77 -1.98 -1.42
CA PRO A 79 -10.17 -2.55 -2.62
C PRO A 79 -8.84 -3.27 -2.36
N ASP A 80 -8.58 -4.32 -3.15
CA ASP A 80 -7.33 -5.09 -3.07
C ASP A 80 -6.12 -4.21 -3.44
N HIS A 81 -4.97 -4.45 -2.81
CA HIS A 81 -3.72 -3.70 -2.97
C HIS A 81 -3.73 -2.25 -2.50
N HIS A 82 -4.81 -1.76 -1.91
CA HIS A 82 -4.89 -0.43 -1.30
C HIS A 82 -4.88 -0.51 0.23
N PRO A 83 -4.58 0.58 0.94
CA PRO A 83 -4.80 0.67 2.38
C PRO A 83 -6.30 0.79 2.69
N PRO A 84 -6.77 0.53 3.91
CA PRO A 84 -8.12 0.91 4.30
C PRO A 84 -8.26 2.44 4.43
N PRO A 85 -9.46 3.02 4.22
CA PRO A 85 -9.75 4.35 4.74
C PRO A 85 -9.43 4.40 6.22
N PHE A 86 -8.74 5.43 6.69
CA PHE A 86 -8.31 5.43 8.09
C PHE A 86 -9.49 5.42 9.07
N ALA A 87 -10.62 6.01 8.70
CA ALA A 87 -11.84 5.97 9.50
C ALA A 87 -12.32 4.56 9.85
N LEU A 88 -12.01 3.54 9.05
CA LEU A 88 -12.32 2.14 9.36
C LEU A 88 -11.41 1.54 10.45
N ILE A 89 -10.21 2.05 10.64
CA ILE A 89 -9.25 1.50 11.62
C ILE A 89 -9.81 1.54 13.04
N PRO A 90 -10.25 2.68 13.60
CA PRO A 90 -10.84 2.71 14.93
C PRO A 90 -12.03 1.76 15.09
N LEU A 91 -12.88 1.64 14.07
CA LEU A 91 -14.06 0.78 14.08
C LEU A 91 -13.67 -0.71 14.12
N MET A 92 -12.72 -1.11 13.29
CA MET A 92 -12.20 -2.49 13.28
C MET A 92 -11.51 -2.84 14.60
N MET A 93 -10.65 -1.95 15.12
CA MET A 93 -9.93 -2.17 16.37
C MET A 93 -10.90 -2.29 17.55
N GLY A 94 -11.89 -1.42 17.63
CA GLY A 94 -12.94 -1.48 18.65
C GLY A 94 -13.75 -2.78 18.55
N SER A 95 -14.16 -3.17 17.34
CA SER A 95 -14.89 -4.42 17.10
C SER A 95 -14.09 -5.65 17.50
N MET A 96 -12.81 -5.72 17.13
CA MET A 96 -11.91 -6.83 17.48
C MET A 96 -11.64 -6.86 18.98
N LYS A 97 -11.38 -5.71 19.61
CA LYS A 97 -11.18 -5.58 21.05
C LYS A 97 -12.39 -6.08 21.84
N ASN A 98 -13.58 -5.65 21.47
CA ASN A 98 -14.83 -6.08 22.14
C ASN A 98 -15.01 -7.59 22.04
N TRP A 99 -14.66 -8.20 20.91
CA TRP A 99 -14.71 -9.64 20.75
C TRP A 99 -13.66 -10.37 21.59
N LEU A 100 -12.40 -9.91 21.53
CA LEU A 100 -11.25 -10.60 22.13
C LEU A 100 -11.05 -10.31 23.63
N LYS A 101 -11.52 -9.16 24.12
CA LYS A 101 -11.29 -8.68 25.50
C LYS A 101 -12.59 -8.30 26.23
N GLY A 102 -13.75 -8.43 25.61
CA GLY A 102 -15.04 -8.17 26.24
C GLY A 102 -15.41 -9.23 27.26
N GLU A 103 -16.56 -9.05 27.92
CA GLU A 103 -17.08 -10.00 28.89
C GLU A 103 -17.23 -11.40 28.26
N GLY A 104 -16.78 -12.44 28.96
CA GLY A 104 -16.80 -13.82 28.47
C GLY A 104 -15.90 -14.09 27.24
N ALA A 105 -14.88 -13.28 27.01
CA ALA A 105 -13.99 -13.41 25.84
C ALA A 105 -12.99 -14.57 25.94
N GLU A 106 -12.90 -15.26 27.06
CA GLU A 106 -11.91 -16.32 27.27
C GLU A 106 -11.97 -17.39 26.17
N GLY A 107 -10.82 -17.61 25.53
CA GLY A 107 -10.69 -18.58 24.44
C GLY A 107 -11.26 -18.14 23.10
N ARG A 108 -11.76 -16.91 22.95
CA ARG A 108 -12.24 -16.39 21.67
C ARG A 108 -11.08 -16.12 20.70
N VAL A 109 -11.33 -16.34 19.42
CA VAL A 109 -10.37 -16.17 18.32
C VAL A 109 -10.96 -15.23 17.26
N ALA A 110 -10.19 -14.25 16.84
CA ALA A 110 -10.49 -13.43 15.67
C ALA A 110 -9.82 -14.01 14.42
N VAL A 111 -10.60 -14.27 13.39
CA VAL A 111 -10.10 -14.73 12.09
C VAL A 111 -10.09 -13.55 11.13
N VAL A 112 -8.94 -13.11 10.68
CA VAL A 112 -8.82 -12.04 9.70
C VAL A 112 -8.72 -12.62 8.30
N HIS A 113 -9.55 -12.13 7.40
CA HIS A 113 -9.74 -12.71 6.08
C HIS A 113 -9.72 -11.64 4.98
N CYS A 114 -8.91 -11.88 3.98
CA CYS A 114 -8.94 -11.18 2.70
C CYS A 114 -8.69 -12.18 1.57
N LYS A 115 -8.33 -11.71 0.39
CA LYS A 115 -8.08 -12.57 -0.78
C LYS A 115 -6.92 -13.56 -0.59
N ALA A 116 -5.75 -13.07 -0.17
CA ALA A 116 -4.53 -13.86 -0.02
C ALA A 116 -4.06 -14.02 1.44
N GLY A 117 -4.71 -13.36 2.40
CA GLY A 117 -4.27 -13.34 3.79
C GLY A 117 -2.90 -12.68 3.96
N LYS A 118 -2.60 -11.64 3.18
CA LYS A 118 -1.30 -10.94 3.18
C LYS A 118 -1.52 -9.44 3.44
N GLY A 119 -1.73 -8.61 2.43
CA GLY A 119 -1.79 -7.16 2.54
C GLY A 119 -2.86 -6.66 3.51
N ARG A 120 -4.15 -6.77 3.13
CA ARG A 120 -5.28 -6.29 3.94
C ARG A 120 -5.33 -6.96 5.33
N SER A 121 -5.24 -8.27 5.39
CA SER A 121 -5.20 -9.02 6.66
C SER A 121 -3.99 -8.65 7.53
N GLY A 122 -2.84 -8.43 6.90
CA GLY A 122 -1.64 -8.00 7.61
C GLY A 122 -1.79 -6.60 8.20
N THR A 123 -2.30 -5.65 7.42
CA THR A 123 -2.56 -4.30 7.89
C THR A 123 -3.43 -4.29 9.15
N VAL A 124 -4.54 -5.04 9.14
CA VAL A 124 -5.44 -5.11 10.31
C VAL A 124 -4.79 -5.85 11.49
N SER A 125 -4.09 -6.96 11.24
CA SER A 125 -3.42 -7.69 12.31
C SER A 125 -2.34 -6.85 13.00
N CYS A 126 -1.50 -6.17 12.24
CA CYS A 126 -0.49 -5.28 12.79
C CYS A 126 -1.13 -4.08 13.51
N SER A 127 -2.19 -3.51 12.94
CA SER A 127 -2.93 -2.41 13.59
C SER A 127 -3.48 -2.83 14.95
N TYR A 128 -4.02 -4.04 15.08
CA TYR A 128 -4.51 -4.56 16.36
C TYR A 128 -3.38 -4.77 17.37
N LEU A 129 -2.27 -5.39 16.96
CA LEU A 129 -1.11 -5.58 17.84
C LEU A 129 -0.57 -4.24 18.36
N ILE A 130 -0.50 -3.23 17.51
CA ILE A 130 -0.02 -1.91 17.88
C ILE A 130 -1.03 -1.22 18.82
N SER A 131 -2.29 -1.14 18.40
CA SER A 131 -3.27 -0.31 19.09
C SER A 131 -3.84 -0.94 20.36
N GLU A 132 -3.97 -2.27 20.42
CA GLU A 132 -4.65 -2.92 21.54
C GLU A 132 -3.75 -3.81 22.39
N GLU A 133 -2.57 -4.20 21.88
CA GLU A 133 -1.60 -5.03 22.58
C GLU A 133 -0.31 -4.28 22.92
N GLY A 134 -0.16 -3.02 22.48
CA GLY A 134 0.98 -2.16 22.82
C GLY A 134 2.30 -2.52 22.15
N TRP A 135 2.25 -3.23 21.01
CA TRP A 135 3.44 -3.55 20.23
C TRP A 135 3.94 -2.33 19.46
N THR A 136 5.23 -2.28 19.19
CA THR A 136 5.76 -1.32 18.21
C THR A 136 5.36 -1.74 16.79
N ALA A 137 5.36 -0.78 15.87
CA ALA A 137 5.07 -1.08 14.46
C ALA A 137 6.07 -2.10 13.89
N GLU A 138 7.34 -1.98 14.24
CA GLU A 138 8.41 -2.89 13.79
C GLU A 138 8.18 -4.32 14.28
N GLU A 139 7.93 -4.50 15.57
CA GLU A 139 7.65 -5.82 16.16
C GLU A 139 6.41 -6.47 15.54
N ALA A 140 5.34 -5.70 15.34
CA ALA A 140 4.11 -6.19 14.74
C ALA A 140 4.33 -6.64 13.29
N LEU A 141 5.05 -5.87 12.48
CA LEU A 141 5.39 -6.19 11.09
C LEU A 141 6.30 -7.42 11.01
N GLN A 142 7.32 -7.50 11.85
CA GLN A 142 8.22 -8.64 11.91
C GLN A 142 7.46 -9.89 12.32
N ARG A 143 6.65 -9.81 13.38
CA ARG A 143 5.83 -10.93 13.85
C ARG A 143 4.87 -11.44 12.79
N PHE A 144 4.19 -10.53 12.08
CA PHE A 144 3.31 -10.90 10.99
C PHE A 144 4.09 -11.62 9.88
N THR A 145 5.26 -11.10 9.49
CA THR A 145 6.12 -11.71 8.47
C THR A 145 6.54 -13.11 8.87
N ASP A 146 7.08 -13.30 10.06
CA ASP A 146 7.59 -14.60 10.55
C ASP A 146 6.50 -15.66 10.64
N ARG A 147 5.30 -15.24 11.02
CA ARG A 147 4.17 -16.17 11.16
C ARG A 147 3.45 -16.45 9.84
N ARG A 148 3.41 -15.47 8.94
CA ARG A 148 2.63 -15.59 7.70
C ARG A 148 3.46 -16.05 6.51
N MET A 149 4.71 -15.62 6.41
CA MET A 149 5.56 -15.90 5.26
C MET A 149 6.46 -17.12 5.50
N LYS A 150 6.81 -17.79 4.41
CA LYS A 150 7.90 -18.78 4.44
C LYS A 150 9.23 -18.04 4.37
N PRO A 151 10.29 -18.54 4.99
CA PRO A 151 11.63 -17.97 4.85
C PRO A 151 12.01 -17.78 3.37
N GLY A 152 12.55 -16.63 3.02
CA GLY A 152 12.95 -16.28 1.64
C GLY A 152 11.82 -15.73 0.74
N PHE A 153 10.56 -15.66 1.19
CA PHE A 153 9.45 -15.16 0.41
C PHE A 153 9.13 -13.65 0.64
N GLY A 154 10.05 -12.93 1.24
CA GLY A 154 9.93 -11.49 1.49
C GLY A 154 8.98 -11.12 2.63
N ALA A 155 8.72 -9.83 2.77
CA ALA A 155 7.89 -9.28 3.83
C ALA A 155 6.41 -9.69 3.71
N GLY A 156 5.74 -9.81 4.85
CA GLY A 156 4.29 -10.07 4.92
C GLY A 156 3.48 -8.95 4.32
N ILE A 157 3.78 -7.71 4.70
CA ILE A 157 3.24 -6.50 4.11
C ILE A 157 4.36 -5.81 3.34
N SER A 158 4.14 -5.50 2.07
CA SER A 158 5.16 -4.94 1.17
C SER A 158 4.65 -3.76 0.35
N ILE A 159 3.38 -3.38 0.49
CA ILE A 159 2.78 -2.26 -0.23
C ILE A 159 3.06 -0.98 0.57
N PRO A 160 3.76 0.01 -0.02
CA PRO A 160 4.18 1.22 0.67
C PRO A 160 3.04 1.98 1.36
N SER A 161 1.88 2.14 0.70
CA SER A 161 0.73 2.81 1.31
C SER A 161 0.15 2.05 2.50
N GLN A 162 0.18 0.71 2.49
CA GLN A 162 -0.23 -0.10 3.65
C GLN A 162 0.76 0.03 4.81
N LEU A 163 2.06 0.08 4.52
CA LEU A 163 3.09 0.34 5.53
C LEU A 163 2.94 1.75 6.13
N ARG A 164 2.63 2.74 5.30
CA ARG A 164 2.34 4.11 5.76
C ARG A 164 1.12 4.13 6.68
N THR A 165 0.06 3.42 6.35
CA THR A 165 -1.11 3.29 7.23
C THR A 165 -0.74 2.69 8.59
N ILE A 166 0.14 1.68 8.64
CA ILE A 166 0.63 1.12 9.91
C ILE A 166 1.39 2.17 10.72
N SER A 167 2.20 3.02 10.08
CA SER A 167 2.86 4.14 10.77
C SER A 167 1.86 5.16 11.32
N TYR A 168 0.76 5.41 10.61
CA TYR A 168 -0.33 6.26 11.10
C TYR A 168 -1.02 5.62 12.31
N VAL A 169 -1.25 4.30 12.31
CA VAL A 169 -1.81 3.59 13.47
C VAL A 169 -0.91 3.70 14.69
N ASP A 170 0.40 3.59 14.51
CA ASP A 170 1.38 3.75 15.60
C ASP A 170 1.32 5.17 16.19
N ARG A 171 1.33 6.20 15.33
CA ARG A 171 1.18 7.61 15.76
C ARG A 171 -0.16 7.87 16.43
N TRP A 172 -1.26 7.38 15.86
CA TRP A 172 -2.60 7.48 16.43
C TRP A 172 -2.68 6.86 17.81
N THR A 173 -2.08 5.68 17.98
CA THR A 173 -2.05 4.97 19.28
C THR A 173 -1.26 5.73 20.32
N LYS A 174 -0.07 6.23 19.96
CA LYS A 174 0.81 6.97 20.88
C LYS A 174 0.21 8.31 21.36
N HIS A 175 -0.70 8.89 20.57
CA HIS A 175 -1.28 10.21 20.84
C HIS A 175 -2.77 10.14 21.23
N GLY A 176 -3.18 9.09 21.93
CA GLY A 176 -4.51 9.01 22.56
C GLY A 176 -5.66 8.59 21.67
N LYS A 177 -5.36 8.07 20.47
CA LYS A 177 -6.35 7.49 19.55
C LYS A 177 -7.43 8.47 19.08
N VAL A 178 -7.06 9.74 18.92
CA VAL A 178 -7.93 10.75 18.32
C VAL A 178 -7.71 10.76 16.80
N TYR A 179 -8.78 10.64 16.03
CA TYR A 179 -8.80 10.82 14.59
C TYR A 179 -9.99 11.70 14.20
N VAL A 180 -9.73 12.71 13.40
CA VAL A 180 -10.76 13.61 12.88
C VAL A 180 -10.66 13.59 11.36
N ASP A 181 -11.64 12.96 10.74
CA ASP A 181 -11.76 12.98 9.28
C ASP A 181 -12.35 14.31 8.83
N ARG A 182 -11.77 14.90 7.78
CA ARG A 182 -12.16 16.23 7.29
C ARG A 182 -12.16 16.25 5.77
N PRO A 183 -13.06 17.04 5.15
CA PRO A 183 -12.92 17.37 3.75
C PRO A 183 -11.57 18.04 3.48
N THR A 184 -10.97 17.74 2.35
CA THR A 184 -9.65 18.22 1.95
C THR A 184 -9.68 18.77 0.54
N GLU A 185 -8.87 19.80 0.28
CA GLU A 185 -8.72 20.38 -1.06
C GLU A 185 -7.27 20.22 -1.54
N ILE A 186 -7.10 19.73 -2.77
CA ILE A 186 -5.82 19.72 -3.46
C ILE A 186 -5.72 20.97 -4.31
N LEU A 187 -4.71 21.79 -4.03
CA LEU A 187 -4.46 23.05 -4.73
C LEU A 187 -3.53 22.85 -5.92
N GLU A 188 -2.45 22.11 -5.74
CA GLU A 188 -1.44 21.84 -6.77
C GLU A 188 -0.86 20.44 -6.60
N VAL A 189 -0.38 19.86 -7.71
CA VAL A 189 0.41 18.63 -7.71
C VAL A 189 1.71 18.86 -8.46
N HIS A 190 2.85 18.73 -7.79
CA HIS A 190 4.17 18.88 -8.37
C HIS A 190 4.77 17.50 -8.63
N VAL A 191 5.29 17.28 -9.83
CA VAL A 191 5.84 15.99 -10.26
C VAL A 191 7.18 16.21 -10.93
N TRP A 192 8.25 15.70 -10.35
CA TRP A 192 9.59 15.76 -10.91
C TRP A 192 9.88 14.53 -11.77
N GLY A 193 10.45 14.76 -12.95
CA GLY A 193 10.83 13.69 -13.86
C GLY A 193 9.64 13.02 -14.56
N LEU A 194 8.51 13.72 -14.74
CA LEU A 194 7.31 13.16 -15.39
C LEU A 194 7.59 12.80 -16.84
N ARG A 195 7.32 11.54 -17.19
CA ARG A 195 7.43 11.04 -18.58
C ARG A 195 6.20 11.36 -19.41
N ASN A 196 6.35 11.41 -20.73
CA ASN A 196 5.22 11.63 -21.63
C ASN A 196 4.21 10.47 -21.57
N GLY A 197 2.94 10.81 -21.76
CA GLY A 197 1.84 9.84 -21.78
C GLY A 197 1.36 9.38 -20.42
N VAL A 198 1.94 9.89 -19.31
CA VAL A 198 1.44 9.65 -17.97
C VAL A 198 0.24 10.55 -17.71
N LYS A 199 -0.87 9.96 -17.29
CA LYS A 199 -2.03 10.65 -16.73
C LYS A 199 -1.86 10.72 -15.22
N VAL A 200 -2.24 11.83 -14.64
CA VAL A 200 -2.26 12.05 -13.19
C VAL A 200 -3.70 12.29 -12.78
N ALA A 201 -4.15 11.57 -11.77
CA ALA A 201 -5.50 11.69 -11.23
C ALA A 201 -5.48 11.83 -9.72
N VAL A 202 -6.49 12.51 -9.19
CA VAL A 202 -6.78 12.61 -7.76
C VAL A 202 -7.98 11.73 -7.47
N GLU A 203 -7.82 10.84 -6.52
CA GLU A 203 -8.82 9.84 -6.16
C GLU A 203 -9.04 9.82 -4.64
N GLY A 204 -10.16 9.25 -4.23
CA GLY A 204 -10.51 9.06 -2.83
C GLY A 204 -11.55 7.98 -2.67
N TYR A 205 -11.83 7.62 -1.42
CA TYR A 205 -12.83 6.60 -1.11
C TYR A 205 -14.25 7.14 -1.17
N VAL A 206 -15.15 6.28 -1.61
CA VAL A 206 -16.63 6.44 -1.52
C VAL A 206 -17.24 5.12 -1.03
N GLU A 207 -18.54 5.11 -0.76
CA GLU A 207 -19.28 3.94 -0.29
C GLU A 207 -18.61 3.28 0.94
N GLU A 208 -18.31 4.09 1.96
CA GLU A 208 -17.68 3.63 3.21
C GLU A 208 -16.33 2.93 2.99
N GLY A 209 -15.60 3.32 1.96
CA GLY A 209 -14.28 2.75 1.63
C GLY A 209 -14.28 1.62 0.63
N LYS A 210 -15.44 1.15 0.21
CA LYS A 210 -15.59 0.01 -0.71
C LYS A 210 -15.15 0.31 -2.14
N VAL A 211 -15.29 1.56 -2.57
CA VAL A 211 -15.02 2.00 -3.94
C VAL A 211 -14.04 3.17 -3.94
N ILE A 212 -13.10 3.16 -4.90
CA ILE A 212 -12.24 4.30 -5.20
C ILE A 212 -12.89 5.08 -6.34
N LYS A 213 -13.06 6.40 -6.13
CA LYS A 213 -13.60 7.32 -7.10
C LYS A 213 -12.53 8.30 -7.54
N THR A 214 -12.40 8.51 -8.84
CA THR A 214 -11.60 9.60 -9.41
C THR A 214 -12.38 10.92 -9.29
N TYR A 215 -11.83 11.88 -8.57
CA TYR A 215 -12.40 13.22 -8.39
C TYR A 215 -11.94 14.17 -9.49
N HIS A 216 -10.68 14.00 -9.93
CA HIS A 216 -10.13 14.82 -11.00
C HIS A 216 -9.07 14.05 -11.79
N THR A 217 -9.01 14.29 -13.09
CA THR A 217 -7.90 13.84 -13.95
C THR A 217 -7.31 15.07 -14.63
N PHE A 218 -6.06 15.38 -14.34
CA PHE A 218 -5.40 16.56 -14.84
C PHE A 218 -5.31 16.60 -16.36
N GLN A 219 -5.69 17.71 -16.93
CA GLN A 219 -5.64 17.96 -18.35
C GLN A 219 -4.33 18.64 -18.75
N LYS A 220 -4.02 18.64 -20.06
CA LYS A 220 -2.82 19.32 -20.57
C LYS A 220 -2.83 20.84 -20.32
N ALA A 221 -4.02 21.46 -20.29
CA ALA A 221 -4.16 22.87 -20.02
C ALA A 221 -3.82 23.27 -18.58
N GLU A 222 -3.93 22.32 -17.64
CA GLU A 222 -3.61 22.51 -16.22
C GLU A 222 -2.14 22.23 -15.90
N ARG A 223 -1.36 21.82 -16.91
CA ARG A 223 0.01 21.40 -16.79
C ARG A 223 0.99 22.49 -17.21
N GLU A 224 1.83 22.93 -16.31
CA GLU A 224 2.96 23.80 -16.55
C GLU A 224 4.27 23.00 -16.48
N ILE A 225 5.13 23.09 -17.49
CA ILE A 225 6.46 22.50 -17.47
C ILE A 225 7.41 23.55 -16.91
N VAL A 226 7.96 23.28 -15.72
CA VAL A 226 8.82 24.22 -15.01
C VAL A 226 10.28 24.00 -15.43
N ARG A 227 10.67 22.74 -15.69
CA ARG A 227 12.03 22.35 -16.06
C ARG A 227 12.03 21.14 -16.99
N GLY A 228 12.99 21.09 -17.90
CA GLY A 228 13.13 19.97 -18.84
C GLY A 228 12.11 19.99 -19.97
N SER A 229 11.85 18.86 -20.59
CA SER A 229 10.87 18.71 -21.65
C SER A 229 10.17 17.36 -21.61
N ILE A 230 8.85 17.35 -21.84
CA ILE A 230 8.09 16.13 -22.02
C ILE A 230 8.03 15.85 -23.52
N ARG A 231 9.01 15.09 -24.04
CA ARG A 231 9.05 14.70 -25.45
C ARG A 231 8.13 13.53 -25.73
N LYS A 232 7.54 13.49 -26.93
CA LYS A 232 6.91 12.28 -27.45
C LYS A 232 8.04 11.32 -27.82
N ASP A 233 8.16 10.21 -27.11
CA ASP A 233 9.07 9.12 -27.52
C ASP A 233 8.56 8.55 -28.83
N ASN A 234 9.24 8.88 -29.92
CA ASN A 234 8.93 8.35 -31.24
C ASN A 234 9.67 7.03 -31.55
N ASN A 235 10.47 6.50 -30.62
CA ASN A 235 11.35 5.37 -30.89
C ASN A 235 11.08 4.16 -30.01
N PHE A 236 10.86 3.05 -30.69
CA PHE A 236 10.80 1.68 -30.18
C PHE A 236 12.14 1.22 -29.55
N SER A 237 13.23 1.97 -29.78
CA SER A 237 14.58 1.67 -29.30
C SER A 237 14.77 1.85 -27.79
N ASP A 238 14.03 2.77 -27.15
CA ASP A 238 14.21 3.06 -25.72
C ASP A 238 13.63 1.97 -24.84
N VAL A 239 12.52 1.36 -25.24
CA VAL A 239 11.94 0.21 -24.52
C VAL A 239 12.84 -1.03 -24.65
N ALA A 240 13.50 -1.22 -25.79
CA ALA A 240 14.43 -2.32 -26.00
C ALA A 240 15.72 -2.14 -25.19
N LEU A 241 16.21 -0.92 -25.04
CA LEU A 241 17.38 -0.59 -24.20
C LEU A 241 17.10 -0.76 -22.69
N GLU A 242 15.91 -0.42 -22.25
CA GLU A 242 15.49 -0.59 -20.84
C GLU A 242 15.35 -2.09 -20.48
N ILE A 243 14.88 -2.93 -21.42
CA ILE A 243 14.80 -4.39 -21.29
C ILE A 243 16.21 -5.02 -21.35
N MET A 244 17.10 -4.52 -22.19
CA MET A 244 18.47 -5.04 -22.31
C MET A 244 19.39 -4.58 -21.16
N GLY A 245 19.13 -3.43 -20.54
CA GLY A 245 19.90 -2.90 -19.41
C GLY A 245 19.78 -3.73 -18.12
N LYS A 246 18.74 -4.52 -17.97
CA LYS A 246 18.49 -5.37 -16.79
C LYS A 246 19.21 -6.72 -16.79
N ASN A 247 19.91 -7.09 -17.87
CA ASN A 247 20.57 -8.41 -18.01
C ASN A 247 22.10 -8.39 -17.93
N LYS A 248 22.72 -7.34 -17.45
CA LYS A 248 24.18 -7.35 -17.18
C LYS A 248 24.46 -7.31 -15.68
N LYS A 249 24.35 -8.47 -15.01
CA LYS A 249 25.06 -8.77 -13.77
C LYS A 249 25.75 -10.12 -13.91
N SER A 250 27.07 -10.04 -13.65
CA SER A 250 28.02 -11.09 -13.26
C SER A 250 28.65 -11.96 -14.35
N SER A 251 29.94 -11.72 -14.59
CA SER A 251 30.96 -12.72 -14.25
C SER A 251 32.32 -12.05 -14.15
N PRO A 252 33.18 -12.44 -13.22
CA PRO A 252 34.51 -11.83 -12.99
C PRO A 252 35.60 -12.58 -13.74
N THR A 253 36.53 -11.85 -14.33
CA THR A 253 37.85 -12.42 -14.63
C THR A 253 38.93 -11.38 -14.37
N ASP A 254 39.81 -11.79 -13.54
CA ASP A 254 41.08 -11.34 -13.06
C ASP A 254 42.05 -10.94 -14.18
N GLN A 255 42.76 -9.82 -14.03
CA GLN A 255 44.19 -9.65 -14.32
C GLN A 255 44.61 -8.20 -14.21
N THR A 256 45.43 -7.91 -13.20
CA THR A 256 46.33 -6.76 -13.10
C THR A 256 47.49 -6.91 -14.14
N PRO A 257 48.13 -5.83 -14.62
CA PRO A 257 49.25 -5.21 -13.89
C PRO A 257 49.35 -3.67 -13.91
N GLU A 258 50.14 -3.17 -12.97
CA GLU A 258 50.60 -1.82 -12.67
C GLU A 258 51.61 -1.23 -13.68
N PRO A 259 52.28 -0.04 -13.38
CA PRO A 259 51.81 1.33 -13.65
C PRO A 259 52.84 2.10 -14.57
N SER A 260 52.48 3.28 -15.06
CA SER A 260 53.48 4.28 -15.48
C SER A 260 52.93 5.71 -15.40
N GLU A 261 53.85 6.56 -14.99
CA GLU A 261 53.77 7.89 -14.46
C GLU A 261 53.32 9.01 -15.42
N THR A 262 52.83 10.06 -14.78
CA THR A 262 52.47 11.44 -15.16
C THR A 262 53.29 12.13 -16.26
N PRO A 263 52.81 13.29 -16.87
CA PRO A 263 52.71 14.54 -16.13
C PRO A 263 51.47 15.43 -16.44
N GLU A 264 51.31 16.38 -15.54
CA GLU A 264 50.35 17.49 -15.51
C GLU A 264 50.44 18.46 -16.69
N ASP A 265 49.31 19.04 -17.12
CA ASP A 265 49.09 20.49 -17.14
C ASP A 265 47.61 20.86 -17.52
N PRO A 266 47.18 22.07 -17.19
CA PRO A 266 45.80 22.37 -16.86
C PRO A 266 45.05 23.15 -17.96
N ALA A 267 43.73 23.23 -17.77
CA ALA A 267 42.74 24.03 -18.47
C ALA A 267 41.88 23.28 -19.50
N LEU A 268 40.67 22.99 -19.05
CA LEU A 268 39.44 23.36 -19.77
C LEU A 268 38.25 22.87 -18.97
N ASP A 269 37.88 23.70 -18.03
CA ASP A 269 36.54 23.76 -17.44
C ASP A 269 35.53 24.13 -18.52
N ARG A 270 34.32 23.50 -18.49
CA ARG A 270 33.16 23.75 -19.33
C ARG A 270 32.98 22.88 -20.58
N ALA A 271 32.71 21.59 -20.38
CA ALA A 271 31.92 20.80 -21.33
C ALA A 271 31.51 19.44 -20.74
N GLY A 272 30.99 19.38 -19.52
CA GLY A 272 30.66 18.15 -18.83
C GLY A 272 29.22 18.03 -18.30
N SER A 273 28.36 19.02 -18.53
CA SER A 273 26.98 19.00 -17.97
C SER A 273 25.87 18.62 -18.96
N ASP A 274 26.15 18.48 -20.25
CA ASP A 274 25.10 18.29 -21.28
C ASP A 274 24.90 16.84 -21.76
N LEU A 275 25.65 15.86 -21.25
CA LEU A 275 25.57 14.47 -21.75
C LEU A 275 24.79 13.50 -20.85
N LEU A 276 24.23 13.97 -19.72
CA LEU A 276 23.41 13.15 -18.81
C LEU A 276 21.89 13.43 -18.91
N GLU A 277 21.44 14.33 -19.79
CA GLU A 277 20.02 14.72 -19.91
C GLU A 277 19.20 13.93 -20.95
N SER A 278 19.71 12.89 -21.56
CA SER A 278 18.99 12.21 -22.66
C SER A 278 17.94 11.17 -22.23
N GLY A 279 17.54 11.16 -20.97
CA GLY A 279 16.49 10.24 -20.43
C GLY A 279 15.57 10.84 -19.38
N SER A 280 15.75 12.07 -18.98
CA SER A 280 14.97 12.68 -17.90
C SER A 280 13.64 13.24 -18.44
N GLY A 281 12.52 12.87 -17.79
CA GLY A 281 11.23 13.53 -17.95
C GLY A 281 11.29 15.00 -17.53
N GLY A 282 10.19 15.74 -17.72
CA GLY A 282 10.09 17.13 -17.28
C GLY A 282 9.58 17.28 -15.85
N ASP A 283 10.00 18.35 -15.19
CA ASP A 283 9.43 18.76 -13.91
C ASP A 283 8.17 19.58 -14.19
N VAL A 284 7.07 19.20 -13.59
CA VAL A 284 5.74 19.67 -13.94
C VAL A 284 4.97 20.08 -12.70
N VAL A 285 4.24 21.17 -12.83
CA VAL A 285 3.23 21.58 -11.86
C VAL A 285 1.86 21.46 -12.51
N PHE A 286 0.97 20.76 -11.86
CA PHE A 286 -0.45 20.72 -12.23
C PHE A 286 -1.22 21.67 -11.33
N ARG A 287 -1.91 22.65 -11.96
CA ARG A 287 -2.79 23.61 -11.29
C ARG A 287 -4.19 23.45 -11.84
N PRO A 288 -5.12 22.88 -11.09
CA PRO A 288 -6.51 22.79 -11.52
C PRO A 288 -7.14 24.20 -11.52
N SER A 289 -8.14 24.41 -12.36
CA SER A 289 -8.85 25.70 -12.44
C SER A 289 -9.59 26.06 -11.14
N HIS A 290 -9.93 25.07 -10.34
CA HIS A 290 -10.50 25.19 -9.00
C HIS A 290 -9.89 24.14 -8.08
N PRO A 291 -9.79 24.39 -6.76
CA PRO A 291 -9.36 23.38 -5.81
C PRO A 291 -10.14 22.08 -5.97
N ILE A 292 -9.43 20.95 -5.94
CA ILE A 292 -10.07 19.63 -6.06
C ILE A 292 -10.51 19.19 -4.67
N SER A 293 -11.82 19.23 -4.42
CA SER A 293 -12.39 18.90 -3.11
C SER A 293 -12.64 17.38 -2.99
N LEU A 294 -12.14 16.79 -1.90
CA LEU A 294 -12.41 15.42 -1.48
C LEU A 294 -13.20 15.45 -0.16
N PRO A 295 -14.12 14.50 0.06
CA PRO A 295 -14.95 14.50 1.27
C PRO A 295 -14.22 14.02 2.54
N THR A 296 -13.05 13.41 2.40
CA THR A 296 -12.29 12.77 3.49
C THR A 296 -10.84 13.21 3.48
N SER A 297 -10.11 12.86 4.54
CA SER A 297 -8.68 13.09 4.65
C SER A 297 -7.82 12.09 3.87
N ASP A 298 -8.39 10.97 3.39
CA ASP A 298 -7.67 9.95 2.61
C ASP A 298 -7.63 10.33 1.13
N ILE A 299 -6.42 10.50 0.61
CA ILE A 299 -6.17 10.94 -0.77
C ILE A 299 -5.29 9.93 -1.48
N ASN A 300 -5.63 9.63 -2.72
CA ASN A 300 -4.79 8.92 -3.66
C ASN A 300 -4.38 9.81 -4.83
N LEU A 301 -3.10 9.81 -5.16
CA LEU A 301 -2.61 10.29 -6.44
C LEU A 301 -2.28 9.07 -7.30
N ASP A 302 -2.96 8.94 -8.43
CA ASP A 302 -2.77 7.85 -9.40
C ASP A 302 -2.04 8.34 -10.64
N PHE A 303 -1.05 7.55 -11.07
CA PHE A 303 -0.20 7.81 -12.22
C PHE A 303 -0.31 6.64 -13.18
N GLU A 304 -1.01 6.83 -14.29
CA GLU A 304 -1.25 5.79 -15.27
C GLU A 304 -0.60 6.13 -16.61
N ARG A 305 0.28 5.27 -17.12
CA ARG A 305 0.82 5.38 -18.47
C ARG A 305 0.08 4.42 -19.40
N ARG A 306 -0.50 4.97 -20.47
CA ARG A 306 -1.17 4.19 -21.52
C ARG A 306 -0.43 4.33 -22.83
N ASN A 307 0.02 3.22 -23.39
CA ASN A 307 0.57 3.18 -24.75
C ASN A 307 -0.52 2.75 -25.73
N LYS A 308 -0.69 3.50 -26.81
CA LYS A 308 -1.55 3.07 -27.92
C LYS A 308 -0.86 1.93 -28.65
N SER A 309 -1.50 0.77 -28.67
CA SER A 309 -1.06 -0.34 -29.53
C SER A 309 -1.11 0.08 -31.01
N ARG A 310 -0.05 -0.19 -31.75
CA ARG A 310 -0.01 0.04 -33.21
C ARG A 310 -0.95 -0.87 -34.00
N TYR A 311 -1.41 -1.97 -33.38
CA TYR A 311 -2.34 -2.93 -33.98
C TYR A 311 -3.61 -2.95 -33.11
N GLY A 312 -4.74 -2.51 -33.68
CA GLY A 312 -6.07 -2.78 -33.11
C GLY A 312 -6.69 -1.72 -32.23
N GLY A 313 -6.13 -0.51 -32.09
CA GLY A 313 -6.83 0.61 -31.42
C GLY A 313 -6.99 0.52 -29.90
N PHE A 314 -6.53 -0.53 -29.24
CA PHE A 314 -6.59 -0.70 -27.79
C PHE A 314 -5.40 0.02 -27.11
N ALA A 315 -5.71 0.85 -26.11
CA ALA A 315 -4.69 1.41 -25.23
C ALA A 315 -4.33 0.38 -24.16
N MET A 316 -3.06 -0.05 -24.11
CA MET A 316 -2.55 -0.91 -23.03
C MET A 316 -1.99 -0.01 -21.91
N VAL A 317 -2.39 -0.31 -20.68
CA VAL A 317 -1.76 0.25 -19.49
C VAL A 317 -0.37 -0.39 -19.36
N THR A 318 0.68 0.44 -19.38
CA THR A 318 2.07 -0.04 -19.37
C THR A 318 2.81 0.23 -18.07
N ALA A 319 2.33 1.17 -17.28
CA ALA A 319 2.83 1.45 -15.94
C ALA A 319 1.73 2.09 -15.11
N VAL A 320 1.66 1.71 -13.85
CA VAL A 320 0.78 2.29 -12.84
C VAL A 320 1.62 2.53 -11.60
N ALA A 321 1.53 3.73 -11.06
CA ALA A 321 2.05 4.05 -9.74
C ALA A 321 0.99 4.85 -9.00
N HIS A 322 0.86 4.64 -7.71
CA HIS A 322 -0.07 5.42 -6.91
C HIS A 322 0.47 5.64 -5.49
N VAL A 323 -0.09 6.62 -4.81
CA VAL A 323 0.25 6.90 -3.43
C VAL A 323 -0.97 7.32 -2.63
N TRP A 324 -1.25 6.58 -1.56
CA TRP A 324 -2.21 6.96 -0.56
C TRP A 324 -1.53 7.70 0.58
N PHE A 325 -2.11 8.79 1.00
CA PHE A 325 -1.75 9.52 2.21
C PHE A 325 -3.01 10.09 2.88
N ASN A 326 -2.88 10.47 4.15
CA ASN A 326 -4.00 11.00 4.91
C ASN A 326 -3.62 12.35 5.50
N THR A 327 -4.38 13.38 5.12
CA THR A 327 -4.07 14.79 5.46
C THR A 327 -4.16 15.10 6.95
N PHE A 328 -4.92 14.35 7.72
CA PHE A 328 -4.91 14.48 9.18
C PHE A 328 -3.55 14.12 9.77
N PHE A 329 -2.95 13.02 9.31
CA PHE A 329 -1.64 12.60 9.79
C PHE A 329 -0.51 13.47 9.24
N GLU A 330 -0.55 13.81 7.95
CA GLU A 330 0.46 14.68 7.35
C GLU A 330 0.41 16.10 7.94
N GLY A 331 -0.78 16.54 8.41
CA GLY A 331 -0.97 17.79 9.15
C GLY A 331 -0.68 17.69 10.65
N LEU A 332 0.02 16.63 11.12
CA LEU A 332 0.39 16.42 12.53
C LEU A 332 -0.81 16.36 13.48
N GLY A 333 -1.96 15.86 13.02
CA GLY A 333 -3.19 15.78 13.81
C GLY A 333 -3.04 15.02 15.12
N PRO A 334 -2.42 13.84 15.16
CA PRO A 334 -2.21 13.12 16.41
C PRO A 334 -1.36 13.91 17.41
N GLU A 335 -0.24 14.48 16.98
CA GLU A 335 0.71 15.23 17.79
C GLU A 335 0.11 16.54 18.33
N ARG A 336 -0.94 17.02 17.68
CA ARG A 336 -1.66 18.25 18.01
C ARG A 336 -3.04 18.00 18.64
N HIS A 337 -3.21 16.84 19.27
CA HIS A 337 -4.46 16.47 19.96
C HIS A 337 -5.72 16.55 19.08
N GLY A 338 -5.62 16.17 17.82
CA GLY A 338 -6.72 16.19 16.85
C GLY A 338 -6.84 17.48 16.03
N ALA A 339 -6.06 18.53 16.33
CA ALA A 339 -6.06 19.79 15.60
C ALA A 339 -5.02 19.78 14.48
N ALA A 340 -5.23 18.97 13.45
CA ALA A 340 -4.34 18.94 12.29
C ALA A 340 -4.20 20.32 11.63
N GLN A 341 -3.06 20.57 10.98
CA GLN A 341 -2.82 21.79 10.19
C GLN A 341 -3.86 21.93 9.10
N ASP A 342 -4.27 23.15 8.81
CA ASP A 342 -5.29 23.44 7.79
C ASP A 342 -4.72 23.42 6.37
N SER A 343 -3.41 23.55 6.23
CA SER A 343 -2.69 23.47 4.97
C SER A 343 -1.31 22.86 5.15
N GLY A 344 -0.77 22.25 4.12
CA GLY A 344 0.55 21.64 4.15
C GLY A 344 0.96 21.08 2.79
N VAL A 345 2.15 20.52 2.74
CA VAL A 345 2.69 19.84 1.56
C VAL A 345 3.03 18.41 1.94
N PHE A 346 2.45 17.45 1.23
CA PHE A 346 2.89 16.08 1.25
C PHE A 346 3.92 15.86 0.13
N ALA A 347 5.09 15.34 0.46
CA ALA A 347 6.14 15.04 -0.50
C ALA A 347 6.60 13.59 -0.34
N ILE A 348 6.90 12.95 -1.47
CA ILE A 348 7.31 11.54 -1.52
C ILE A 348 8.19 11.28 -2.73
N ASP A 349 9.19 10.43 -2.56
CA ASP A 349 10.02 9.93 -3.64
C ASP A 349 9.32 8.82 -4.44
N TRP A 350 9.65 8.70 -5.72
CA TRP A 350 9.04 7.71 -6.60
C TRP A 350 9.19 6.27 -6.10
N ASP A 351 10.34 5.91 -5.54
CA ASP A 351 10.63 4.56 -5.04
C ASP A 351 9.83 4.19 -3.77
N ALA A 352 9.28 5.18 -3.08
CA ALA A 352 8.39 5.01 -1.93
C ALA A 352 6.89 4.95 -2.31
N MET A 353 6.56 4.99 -3.61
CA MET A 353 5.19 4.85 -4.11
C MET A 353 4.83 3.38 -4.38
N ASP A 354 3.53 3.11 -4.45
CA ASP A 354 3.01 1.81 -4.83
C ASP A 354 3.14 1.60 -6.35
N GLY A 355 3.47 0.37 -6.78
CA GLY A 355 3.50 -0.02 -8.19
C GLY A 355 4.80 0.27 -8.95
N ILE A 356 5.70 1.07 -8.43
CA ILE A 356 7.03 1.31 -9.01
C ILE A 356 7.98 0.18 -8.57
N LYS A 357 8.53 -0.52 -9.55
CA LYS A 357 9.56 -1.55 -9.35
C LYS A 357 10.66 -1.40 -10.38
#